data_17033afb9412df17f2e72cdc94faa320
#
_entry.id   17033afb9412df17f2e72cdc94faa320
#
_cell.length_a   1.000
_cell.length_b   1.000
_cell.length_c   1.000
_cell.angle_alpha   90.00
_cell.angle_beta   90.00
_cell.angle_gamma   90.00
#
_symmetry.space_group_name_H-M   'P 1'
#
loop_
_entity.id
_entity.type
_entity.pdbx_description
1 polymer ?
#
loop_
_entity_poly.entity_id
_entity_poly.type
_entity_poly.pdbx_seq_one_letter_code
_entity_poly.pdbx_strand_id
1 'polypeptide(L)' 'STVRLAQELSNEVHHLVAQGQKIEAIKLVRDQTGLGLKEAKEIVDRLG' A
#
# COMPACT_ATOMS: atom_id res chain seq x y z
N SER A 1 2.71 -1.85 -18.33
CA SER A 1 3.02 -3.23 -17.97
C SER A 1 2.69 -3.50 -16.50
N THR A 2 2.58 -4.77 -16.13
CA THR A 2 2.26 -5.17 -14.77
C THR A 2 3.34 -4.69 -13.78
N VAL A 3 4.60 -4.75 -14.17
CA VAL A 3 5.71 -4.30 -13.33
C VAL A 3 5.60 -2.81 -13.03
N ARG A 4 5.25 -2.03 -14.04
CA ARG A 4 5.10 -0.58 -13.88
C ARG A 4 3.95 -0.23 -12.93
N LEU A 5 2.82 -0.93 -13.05
CA LEU A 5 1.68 -0.73 -12.17
C LEU A 5 2.04 -1.06 -10.72
N ALA A 6 2.79 -2.15 -10.51
CA ALA A 6 3.23 -2.53 -9.18
C ALA A 6 4.15 -1.47 -8.57
N GLN A 7 5.04 -0.88 -9.37
CA GLN A 7 5.93 0.18 -8.90
C GLN A 7 5.15 1.44 -8.55
N GLU A 8 4.16 1.80 -9.35
CA GLU A 8 3.33 2.97 -9.08
C GLU A 8 2.54 2.80 -7.78
N LEU A 9 1.97 1.63 -7.54
CA LEU A 9 1.28 1.33 -6.30
C LEU A 9 2.23 1.43 -5.10
N SER A 10 3.42 0.85 -5.21
CA SER A 10 4.42 0.91 -4.15
C SER A 10 4.81 2.34 -3.83
N ASN A 11 5.01 3.17 -4.85
CA ASN A 11 5.37 4.58 -4.66
C ASN A 11 4.26 5.35 -3.95
N GLU A 12 3.00 5.13 -4.32
CA GLU A 12 1.87 5.78 -3.66
C GLU A 12 1.76 5.35 -2.20
N VAL A 13 1.91 4.06 -1.92
CA VAL A 13 1.85 3.56 -0.56
C VAL A 13 2.97 4.15 0.29
N HIS A 14 4.19 4.19 -0.24
CA HIS A 14 5.33 4.82 0.45
C HIS A 14 5.06 6.29 0.75
N HIS A 15 4.48 7.01 -0.21
CA HIS A 15 4.15 8.42 -0.04
C HIS A 15 3.14 8.62 1.09
N LEU A 16 2.10 7.81 1.12
CA LEU A 16 1.08 7.90 2.17
C LEU A 16 1.67 7.59 3.55
N VAL A 17 2.49 6.55 3.63
CA VAL A 17 3.15 6.17 4.89
C VAL A 17 4.06 7.29 5.37
N ALA A 18 4.83 7.90 4.46
CA ALA A 18 5.74 8.99 4.79
C ALA A 18 4.99 10.22 5.31
N GLN A 19 3.75 10.42 4.89
CA GLN A 19 2.91 11.51 5.36
C GLN A 19 2.13 11.20 6.63
N GLY A 20 2.35 10.02 7.21
CA GLY A 20 1.61 9.60 8.38
C GLY A 20 0.20 9.12 8.09
N GLN A 21 -0.12 8.87 6.83
CA GLN A 21 -1.45 8.42 6.41
C GLN A 21 -1.48 6.90 6.22
N LYS A 22 -1.15 6.20 7.30
CA LYS A 22 -1.03 4.74 7.26
C LYS A 22 -2.36 4.05 6.96
N ILE A 23 -3.45 4.55 7.52
CA ILE A 23 -4.77 3.98 7.28
C ILE A 23 -5.15 4.09 5.80
N GLU A 24 -4.86 5.24 5.18
CA GLU A 24 -5.12 5.43 3.76
C GLU A 24 -4.24 4.50 2.91
N ALA A 25 -2.99 4.29 3.32
CA ALA A 25 -2.11 3.36 2.64
C ALA A 25 -2.67 1.93 2.68
N ILE A 26 -3.19 1.51 3.84
CA ILE A 26 -3.79 0.18 3.99
C ILE A 26 -5.02 0.05 3.09
N LYS A 27 -5.88 1.06 3.05
CA LYS A 27 -7.05 1.06 2.17
C LYS A 27 -6.65 0.93 0.70
N LEU A 28 -5.63 1.65 0.30
CA LEU A 28 -5.14 1.60 -1.07
C LEU A 28 -4.64 0.20 -1.44
N VAL A 29 -3.85 -0.42 -0.56
CA VAL A 29 -3.36 -1.77 -0.79
C VAL A 29 -4.51 -2.75 -0.91
N ARG A 30 -5.51 -2.66 -0.03
CA ARG A 30 -6.68 -3.54 -0.09
C ARG A 30 -7.45 -3.37 -1.39
N ASP A 31 -7.63 -2.13 -1.81
CA ASP A 31 -8.39 -1.81 -3.03
C ASP A 31 -7.70 -2.37 -4.27
N GLN A 32 -6.39 -2.25 -4.34
CA GLN A 32 -5.63 -2.63 -5.52
C GLN A 32 -5.30 -4.12 -5.59
N THR A 33 -5.21 -4.79 -4.44
CA THR A 33 -4.80 -6.20 -4.39
C THR A 33 -5.92 -7.15 -4.03
N GLY A 34 -6.99 -6.65 -3.43
CA GLY A 34 -8.07 -7.50 -2.94
C GLY A 34 -7.71 -8.26 -1.65
N LEU A 35 -6.58 -7.94 -1.03
CA LEU A 35 -6.17 -8.58 0.21
C LEU A 35 -7.06 -8.17 1.39
N GLY A 36 -7.09 -9.01 2.41
CA GLY A 36 -7.79 -8.68 3.64
C GLY A 36 -7.06 -7.61 4.45
N LEU A 37 -7.72 -7.09 5.47
CA LEU A 37 -7.17 -6.02 6.30
C LEU A 37 -5.84 -6.42 6.94
N LYS A 38 -5.76 -7.64 7.47
CA LYS A 38 -4.55 -8.12 8.14
C LYS A 38 -3.35 -8.14 7.21
N GLU A 39 -3.52 -8.71 6.03
CA GLU A 39 -2.45 -8.81 5.05
C GLU A 39 -2.02 -7.44 4.54
N ALA A 40 -2.98 -6.58 4.25
CA ALA A 40 -2.68 -5.22 3.79
C ALA A 40 -1.93 -4.43 4.87
N LYS A 41 -2.33 -4.57 6.12
CA LYS A 41 -1.66 -3.91 7.24
C LYS A 41 -0.23 -4.40 7.38
N GLU A 42 0.00 -5.70 7.25
CA GLU A 42 1.35 -6.26 7.33
C GLU A 42 2.26 -5.70 6.23
N ILE A 43 1.73 -5.58 5.02
CA ILE A 43 2.49 -5.00 3.90
C ILE A 43 2.87 -3.56 4.21
N VAL A 44 1.91 -2.75 4.65
CA VAL A 44 2.15 -1.34 4.96
C VAL A 44 3.12 -1.19 6.13
N ASP A 45 2.99 -2.03 7.14
CA ASP A 45 3.90 -2.01 8.30
C ASP A 45 5.35 -2.28 7.90
N ARG A 46 5.57 -3.14 6.91
CA ARG A 46 6.93 -3.41 6.40
C ARG A 46 7.52 -2.22 5.68
N LEU A 47 6.68 -1.39 5.07
CA LEU A 47 7.13 -0.22 4.33
C LEU A 47 7.40 0.98 5.24
N GLY A 48 6.77 1.01 6.36
CA GLY A 48 6.92 2.09 7.33
C GLY A 48 7.57 1.64 8.58
#